data_69feb82cc11eb33597be64c7846f9517
#
_entry.id   69feb82cc11eb33597be64c7846f9517
#
_cell.length_a   1.000
_cell.length_b   1.000
_cell.length_c   1.000
_cell.angle_alpha   90.00
_cell.angle_beta   90.00
_cell.angle_gamma   90.00
#
_symmetry.space_group_name_H-M   'P 1'
#
loop_
_entity.id
_entity.type
_entity.pdbx_description
1 polymer ?
#
loop_
_entity_poly.entity_id
_entity_poly.type
_entity_poly.pdbx_seq_one_letter_code
_entity_poly.pdbx_strand_id
1 'polypeptide(L)'
;RDRSPSRGLGDVYKRQDFARYQSEIEAYTSKGFRLLVFGTSETVPDGKALSGRVTPLGYVLLSNPIRKEAPETFRYFKDQGVHVKVISGDTPVTVSEVARQAGIAHAEDYIDASTLKTPEELEEAILKYTVFGRVTPDQKRQFVQALKKNGKTVAMTGDGVNDVLALKDADCSVAMASGSDAASNVAQLVLLDSDFARMPSVVAEGRRVVNNICLLYTSPSPRDGLL
;
A
#
# COMPACT_ATOMS: atom_id res chain seq x y z
N ARG A 1 17.65 -9.61 -1.13
CA ARG A 1 17.33 -11.05 -0.92
C ARG A 1 15.88 -11.13 -0.56
N ASP A 2 15.11 -11.49 -1.55
CA ASP A 2 13.66 -11.57 -1.55
C ASP A 2 13.22 -12.72 -0.63
N ARG A 3 12.75 -12.38 0.56
CA ARG A 3 12.10 -13.35 1.46
C ARG A 3 10.58 -13.09 1.38
N SER A 4 9.98 -13.51 0.27
CA SER A 4 8.54 -13.67 0.23
C SER A 4 8.16 -14.89 1.07
N PRO A 5 7.50 -14.73 2.24
CA PRO A 5 7.14 -15.85 3.12
C PRO A 5 6.14 -16.83 2.49
N SER A 6 5.49 -16.43 1.39
CA SER A 6 4.44 -17.22 0.75
C SER A 6 4.95 -18.35 -0.16
N ARG A 7 6.22 -18.33 -0.58
CA ARG A 7 6.78 -19.39 -1.44
C ARG A 7 7.13 -20.68 -0.69
N GLY A 8 7.36 -20.65 0.62
CA GLY A 8 7.73 -21.83 1.40
C GLY A 8 6.57 -22.70 1.86
N LEU A 9 5.38 -22.15 2.04
CA LEU A 9 4.22 -22.88 2.57
C LEU A 9 3.57 -23.81 1.52
N GLY A 10 3.55 -23.43 0.25
CA GLY A 10 2.95 -24.23 -0.82
C GLY A 10 3.69 -25.54 -1.12
N ASP A 11 5.02 -25.58 -0.90
CA ASP A 11 5.84 -26.75 -1.20
C ASP A 11 5.93 -27.74 -0.04
N VAL A 12 5.72 -27.28 1.19
CA VAL A 12 5.87 -28.08 2.42
C VAL A 12 4.62 -28.91 2.74
N TYR A 13 3.45 -28.41 2.35
CA TYR A 13 2.18 -29.10 2.55
C TYR A 13 1.79 -29.94 1.33
N LYS A 14 2.46 -31.05 1.12
CA LYS A 14 2.02 -32.05 0.14
C LYS A 14 0.70 -32.69 0.60
N ARG A 15 -0.39 -32.03 0.26
CA ARG A 15 -1.71 -32.55 -0.14
C ARG A 15 -2.72 -33.09 0.86
N GLN A 16 -2.41 -33.51 2.06
CA GLN A 16 -3.46 -34.04 2.97
C GLN A 16 -3.68 -33.26 4.25
N ASP A 17 -2.63 -32.68 4.84
CA ASP A 17 -2.77 -31.89 6.08
C ASP A 17 -3.13 -30.42 5.83
N PHE A 18 -2.78 -29.87 4.65
CA PHE A 18 -3.06 -28.46 4.33
C PHE A 18 -4.56 -28.17 4.24
N ALA A 19 -5.35 -29.07 3.66
CA ALA A 19 -6.78 -28.88 3.53
C ALA A 19 -7.51 -28.77 4.89
N ARG A 20 -6.97 -29.44 5.91
CA ARG A 20 -7.53 -29.38 7.28
C ARG A 20 -7.32 -28.00 7.92
N TYR A 21 -6.18 -27.39 7.68
CA TYR A 21 -5.84 -26.08 8.25
C TYR A 21 -6.28 -24.92 7.35
N GLN A 22 -6.57 -25.18 6.08
CA GLN A 22 -6.93 -24.14 5.12
C GLN A 22 -8.18 -23.37 5.55
N SER A 23 -9.21 -24.04 6.03
CA SER A 23 -10.45 -23.40 6.49
C SER A 23 -10.21 -22.50 7.73
N GLU A 24 -9.32 -22.93 8.63
CA GLU A 24 -8.95 -22.11 9.80
C GLU A 24 -8.11 -20.89 9.37
N ILE A 25 -7.15 -21.09 8.46
CA ILE A 25 -6.33 -20.01 7.90
C ILE A 25 -7.21 -18.98 7.21
N GLU A 26 -8.15 -19.43 6.38
CA GLU A 26 -9.10 -18.56 5.67
C GLU A 26 -10.01 -17.80 6.64
N ALA A 27 -10.47 -18.46 7.72
CA ALA A 27 -11.30 -17.81 8.74
C ALA A 27 -10.60 -16.68 9.49
N TYR A 28 -9.27 -16.76 9.68
CA TYR A 28 -8.49 -15.70 10.32
C TYR A 28 -8.04 -14.63 9.32
N THR A 29 -7.62 -15.02 8.12
CA THR A 29 -7.19 -14.07 7.08
C THR A 29 -8.35 -13.21 6.56
N SER A 30 -9.57 -13.79 6.49
CA SER A 30 -10.78 -13.03 6.14
C SER A 30 -11.16 -11.97 7.18
N LYS A 31 -10.66 -12.08 8.41
CA LYS A 31 -10.82 -11.07 9.47
C LYS A 31 -9.68 -10.03 9.49
N GLY A 32 -8.78 -10.06 8.51
CA GLY A 32 -7.65 -9.14 8.41
C GLY A 32 -6.42 -9.51 9.27
N PHE A 33 -6.40 -10.73 9.85
CA PHE A 33 -5.22 -11.20 10.59
C PHE A 33 -4.15 -11.72 9.64
N ARG A 34 -2.90 -11.37 9.93
CA ARG A 34 -1.75 -12.05 9.35
C ARG A 34 -1.39 -13.26 10.22
N LEU A 35 -1.38 -14.42 9.60
CA LEU A 35 -1.16 -15.69 10.30
C LEU A 35 0.25 -16.21 10.00
N LEU A 36 1.00 -16.51 11.07
CA LEU A 36 2.26 -17.23 11.01
C LEU A 36 2.07 -18.60 11.65
N VAL A 37 2.52 -19.65 10.96
CA VAL A 37 2.52 -21.02 11.48
C VAL A 37 3.91 -21.32 12.03
N PHE A 38 4.00 -21.87 13.24
CA PHE A 38 5.22 -22.42 13.77
C PHE A 38 5.09 -23.94 13.97
N GLY A 39 6.17 -24.66 13.78
CA GLY A 39 6.17 -26.11 13.83
C GLY A 39 7.57 -26.68 13.99
N THR A 40 7.64 -27.99 14.16
CA THR A 40 8.89 -28.76 14.17
C THR A 40 9.14 -29.36 12.78
N SER A 41 10.41 -29.40 12.39
CA SER A 41 10.88 -30.07 11.17
C SER A 41 11.84 -31.20 11.54
N GLU A 42 11.73 -32.31 10.82
CA GLU A 42 12.65 -33.44 10.97
C GLU A 42 14.05 -33.13 10.43
N THR A 43 14.16 -32.13 9.56
CA THR A 43 15.42 -31.70 8.96
C THR A 43 15.71 -30.24 9.27
N VAL A 44 16.98 -29.92 9.50
CA VAL A 44 17.40 -28.52 9.69
C VAL A 44 17.31 -27.81 8.33
N PRO A 45 16.57 -26.67 8.24
CA PRO A 45 16.46 -25.92 6.99
C PRO A 45 17.82 -25.35 6.56
N ASP A 46 18.23 -25.60 5.33
CA ASP A 46 19.46 -25.06 4.74
C ASP A 46 19.32 -23.62 4.19
N GLY A 47 18.16 -22.99 4.43
CA GLY A 47 17.82 -21.64 3.96
C GLY A 47 17.34 -21.57 2.50
N LYS A 48 17.25 -22.67 1.78
CA LYS A 48 16.80 -22.71 0.39
C LYS A 48 15.38 -23.25 0.25
N ALA A 49 15.10 -24.40 0.86
CA ALA A 49 13.77 -24.98 0.88
C ALA A 49 13.59 -25.80 2.16
N LEU A 50 12.36 -25.91 2.63
CA LEU A 50 12.02 -26.86 3.69
C LEU A 50 11.94 -28.25 3.06
N SER A 51 12.90 -29.11 3.37
CA SER A 51 12.93 -30.52 2.98
C SER A 51 12.54 -31.36 4.19
N GLY A 52 11.54 -32.22 4.05
CA GLY A 52 11.07 -33.10 5.13
C GLY A 52 9.66 -32.75 5.63
N ARG A 53 9.19 -33.55 6.58
CA ARG A 53 7.88 -33.38 7.19
C ARG A 53 7.93 -32.27 8.23
N VAL A 54 7.03 -31.29 8.11
CA VAL A 54 6.82 -30.24 9.11
C VAL A 54 5.54 -30.55 9.87
N THR A 55 5.64 -30.63 11.19
CA THR A 55 4.48 -30.81 12.07
C THR A 55 4.13 -29.46 12.68
N PRO A 56 2.96 -28.87 12.35
CA PRO A 56 2.54 -27.61 12.91
C PRO A 56 2.24 -27.78 14.41
N LEU A 57 2.74 -26.87 15.22
CA LEU A 57 2.49 -26.82 16.66
C LEU A 57 1.48 -25.76 17.05
N GLY A 58 1.35 -24.71 16.24
CA GLY A 58 0.42 -23.63 16.52
C GLY A 58 0.52 -22.46 15.56
N TYR A 59 -0.30 -21.44 15.83
CA TYR A 59 -0.41 -20.23 15.03
C TYR A 59 -0.09 -19.00 15.86
N VAL A 60 0.58 -18.03 15.25
CA VAL A 60 0.69 -16.67 15.76
C VAL A 60 -0.16 -15.79 14.88
N LEU A 61 -1.17 -15.16 15.48
CA LEU A 61 -2.03 -14.20 14.80
C LEU A 61 -1.50 -12.80 15.04
N LEU A 62 -1.17 -12.10 13.97
CA LEU A 62 -0.73 -10.72 14.01
C LEU A 62 -1.88 -9.84 13.52
N SER A 63 -2.21 -8.82 14.30
CA SER A 63 -3.20 -7.81 13.95
C SER A 63 -2.56 -6.43 14.05
N ASN A 64 -2.73 -5.64 13.00
CA ASN A 64 -2.42 -4.22 13.05
C ASN A 64 -3.74 -3.46 13.19
N PRO A 65 -4.04 -2.92 14.39
CA PRO A 65 -5.28 -2.16 14.56
C PRO A 65 -5.25 -0.93 13.67
N ILE A 66 -6.38 -0.68 13.01
CA ILE A 66 -6.56 0.54 12.21
C ILE A 66 -6.50 1.75 13.15
N ARG A 67 -5.77 2.78 12.74
CA ARG A 67 -5.73 4.05 13.48
C ARG A 67 -7.14 4.66 13.50
N LYS A 68 -7.51 5.24 14.63
CA LYS A 68 -8.87 5.79 14.83
C LYS A 68 -9.22 6.89 13.84
N GLU A 69 -8.23 7.63 13.42
CA GLU A 69 -8.32 8.77 12.51
C GLU A 69 -8.41 8.37 11.03
N ALA A 70 -8.10 7.11 10.69
CA ALA A 70 -8.04 6.65 9.31
C ALA A 70 -9.37 6.82 8.54
N PRO A 71 -10.56 6.43 9.08
CA PRO A 71 -11.81 6.58 8.35
C PRO A 71 -12.17 8.03 8.04
N GLU A 72 -11.85 8.96 8.95
CA GLU A 72 -12.07 10.40 8.73
C GLU A 72 -11.14 10.95 7.65
N THR A 73 -9.88 10.55 7.70
CA THR A 73 -8.87 10.94 6.71
C THR A 73 -9.24 10.48 5.30
N PHE A 74 -9.65 9.22 5.13
CA PHE A 74 -10.05 8.72 3.81
C PHE A 74 -11.37 9.29 3.33
N ARG A 75 -12.30 9.62 4.23
CA ARG A 75 -13.51 10.37 3.90
C ARG A 75 -13.18 11.76 3.35
N TYR A 76 -12.28 12.48 4.02
CA TYR A 76 -11.79 13.78 3.56
C TYR A 76 -11.28 13.70 2.11
N PHE A 77 -10.42 12.73 1.79
CA PHE A 77 -9.90 12.58 0.43
C PHE A 77 -10.98 12.23 -0.59
N LYS A 78 -11.91 11.36 -0.22
CA LYS A 78 -13.08 11.04 -1.05
C LYS A 78 -13.90 12.31 -1.38
N ASP A 79 -14.17 13.14 -0.38
CA ASP A 79 -14.93 14.39 -0.53
C ASP A 79 -14.18 15.43 -1.38
N GLN A 80 -12.86 15.32 -1.46
CA GLN A 80 -12.02 16.12 -2.36
C GLN A 80 -11.91 15.52 -3.79
N GLY A 81 -12.63 14.44 -4.09
CA GLY A 81 -12.59 13.77 -5.40
C GLY A 81 -11.32 12.95 -5.64
N VAL A 82 -10.57 12.60 -4.59
CA VAL A 82 -9.38 11.77 -4.68
C VAL A 82 -9.76 10.29 -4.66
N HIS A 83 -9.32 9.55 -5.67
CA HIS A 83 -9.48 8.10 -5.74
C HIS A 83 -8.29 7.41 -5.08
N VAL A 84 -8.53 6.78 -3.95
CA VAL A 84 -7.49 6.03 -3.21
C VAL A 84 -7.33 4.65 -3.83
N LYS A 85 -6.08 4.25 -4.10
CA LYS A 85 -5.68 2.90 -4.49
C LYS A 85 -4.78 2.31 -3.42
N VAL A 86 -5.02 1.06 -3.02
CA VAL A 86 -4.21 0.37 -2.01
C VAL A 86 -3.35 -0.68 -2.70
N ILE A 87 -2.03 -0.56 -2.52
CA ILE A 87 -1.05 -1.40 -3.20
C ILE A 87 -0.17 -2.05 -2.14
N SER A 88 -0.29 -3.36 -1.95
CA SER A 88 0.40 -4.11 -0.90
C SER A 88 1.04 -5.40 -1.40
N GLY A 89 2.11 -5.82 -0.74
CA GLY A 89 2.70 -7.15 -0.94
C GLY A 89 1.93 -8.28 -0.24
N ASP A 90 0.99 -7.96 0.65
CA ASP A 90 0.19 -8.94 1.38
C ASP A 90 -0.92 -9.55 0.50
N THR A 91 -1.63 -10.55 1.04
CA THR A 91 -2.71 -11.22 0.30
C THR A 91 -3.86 -10.24 0.02
N PRO A 92 -4.48 -10.28 -1.19
CA PRO A 92 -5.50 -9.31 -1.58
C PRO A 92 -6.71 -9.30 -0.65
N VAL A 93 -7.12 -10.46 -0.14
CA VAL A 93 -8.26 -10.58 0.80
C VAL A 93 -7.97 -9.84 2.12
N THR A 94 -6.76 -10.03 2.69
CA THR A 94 -6.37 -9.33 3.92
C THR A 94 -6.29 -7.83 3.71
N VAL A 95 -5.70 -7.39 2.58
CA VAL A 95 -5.58 -5.96 2.26
C VAL A 95 -6.94 -5.33 2.03
N SER A 96 -7.85 -6.01 1.33
CA SER A 96 -9.24 -5.57 1.11
C SER A 96 -9.97 -5.37 2.44
N GLU A 97 -9.87 -6.34 3.37
CA GLU A 97 -10.52 -6.23 4.67
C GLU A 97 -9.97 -5.06 5.51
N VAL A 98 -8.64 -4.88 5.51
CA VAL A 98 -7.99 -3.73 6.18
C VAL A 98 -8.43 -2.40 5.55
N ALA A 99 -8.49 -2.33 4.22
CA ALA A 99 -8.95 -1.15 3.49
C ALA A 99 -10.42 -0.82 3.79
N ARG A 100 -11.27 -1.84 3.88
CA ARG A 100 -12.69 -1.70 4.26
C ARG A 100 -12.84 -1.16 5.68
N GLN A 101 -12.08 -1.69 6.64
CA GLN A 101 -12.08 -1.22 8.02
C GLN A 101 -11.54 0.22 8.12
N ALA A 102 -10.61 0.61 7.27
CA ALA A 102 -10.09 1.97 7.18
C ALA A 102 -11.07 2.95 6.51
N GLY A 103 -12.20 2.48 5.98
CA GLY A 103 -13.21 3.32 5.33
C GLY A 103 -12.89 3.72 3.90
N ILE A 104 -12.02 2.99 3.22
CA ILE A 104 -11.70 3.21 1.81
C ILE A 104 -12.87 2.75 0.94
N ALA A 105 -13.35 3.63 0.06
CA ALA A 105 -14.44 3.31 -0.85
C ALA A 105 -14.01 2.24 -1.86
N HIS A 106 -14.93 1.33 -2.19
CA HIS A 106 -14.70 0.23 -3.14
C HIS A 106 -13.54 -0.70 -2.75
N ALA A 107 -13.33 -0.90 -1.44
CA ALA A 107 -12.30 -1.81 -0.94
C ALA A 107 -12.57 -3.28 -1.30
N GLU A 108 -13.83 -3.63 -1.63
CA GLU A 108 -14.26 -4.92 -2.14
C GLU A 108 -13.76 -5.23 -3.56
N ASP A 109 -13.40 -4.19 -4.33
CA ASP A 109 -12.86 -4.32 -5.68
C ASP A 109 -11.35 -4.59 -5.59
N TYR A 110 -10.99 -5.84 -5.34
CA TYR A 110 -9.59 -6.24 -5.19
C TYR A 110 -9.13 -7.24 -6.25
N ILE A 111 -7.82 -7.29 -6.47
CA ILE A 111 -7.19 -8.23 -7.39
C ILE A 111 -5.86 -8.74 -6.85
N ASP A 112 -5.50 -9.97 -7.21
CA ASP A 112 -4.17 -10.53 -7.00
C ASP A 112 -3.23 -10.09 -8.13
N ALA A 113 -2.31 -9.18 -7.83
CA ALA A 113 -1.38 -8.65 -8.83
C ALA A 113 -0.40 -9.69 -9.39
N SER A 114 -0.25 -10.84 -8.73
CA SER A 114 0.57 -11.96 -9.24
C SER A 114 -0.04 -12.62 -10.48
N THR A 115 -1.33 -12.40 -10.75
CA THR A 115 -2.03 -12.91 -11.94
C THR A 115 -1.83 -12.03 -13.17
N LEU A 116 -1.45 -10.75 -12.97
CA LEU A 116 -1.22 -9.79 -14.05
C LEU A 116 0.14 -10.06 -14.70
N LYS A 117 0.12 -10.47 -15.95
CA LYS A 117 1.32 -10.91 -16.71
C LYS A 117 1.81 -9.86 -17.69
N THR A 118 0.90 -9.07 -18.25
CA THR A 118 1.21 -8.10 -19.29
C THR A 118 1.03 -6.67 -18.81
N PRO A 119 1.74 -5.70 -19.40
CA PRO A 119 1.55 -4.28 -19.10
C PRO A 119 0.12 -3.80 -19.35
N GLU A 120 -0.55 -4.34 -20.36
CA GLU A 120 -1.92 -4.01 -20.73
C GLU A 120 -2.91 -4.45 -19.66
N GLU A 121 -2.78 -5.71 -19.16
CA GLU A 121 -3.59 -6.22 -18.05
C GLU A 121 -3.42 -5.37 -16.81
N LEU A 122 -2.19 -4.90 -16.56
CA LEU A 122 -1.88 -4.06 -15.41
C LEU A 122 -2.49 -2.66 -15.55
N GLU A 123 -2.45 -2.08 -16.76
CA GLU A 123 -3.07 -0.78 -17.05
C GLU A 123 -4.60 -0.85 -16.91
N GLU A 124 -5.26 -1.89 -17.41
CA GLU A 124 -6.69 -2.10 -17.19
C GLU A 124 -7.03 -2.32 -15.71
N ALA A 125 -6.25 -3.15 -15.03
CA ALA A 125 -6.49 -3.47 -13.62
C ALA A 125 -6.42 -2.22 -12.74
N ILE A 126 -5.43 -1.34 -12.92
CA ILE A 126 -5.27 -0.14 -12.06
C ILE A 126 -6.43 0.84 -12.23
N LEU A 127 -7.07 0.87 -13.37
CA LEU A 127 -8.25 1.70 -13.61
C LEU A 127 -9.50 1.11 -12.96
N LYS A 128 -9.62 -0.23 -12.95
CA LYS A 128 -10.81 -0.95 -12.52
C LYS A 128 -10.84 -1.24 -11.02
N TYR A 129 -9.75 -1.77 -10.45
CA TYR A 129 -9.70 -2.23 -9.07
C TYR A 129 -9.19 -1.16 -8.12
N THR A 130 -9.58 -1.25 -6.85
CA THR A 130 -9.16 -0.35 -5.78
C THR A 130 -8.02 -0.93 -4.95
N VAL A 131 -8.03 -2.24 -4.72
CA VAL A 131 -7.07 -2.92 -3.84
C VAL A 131 -6.25 -3.95 -4.63
N PHE A 132 -4.93 -3.90 -4.46
CA PHE A 132 -3.98 -4.76 -5.12
C PHE A 132 -3.14 -5.49 -4.07
N GLY A 133 -3.25 -6.83 -4.05
CA GLY A 133 -2.44 -7.68 -3.19
C GLY A 133 -1.32 -8.36 -3.96
N ARG A 134 -0.30 -8.88 -3.24
CA ARG A 134 0.88 -9.57 -3.79
C ARG A 134 1.63 -8.78 -4.86
N VAL A 135 1.67 -7.47 -4.71
CA VAL A 135 2.32 -6.56 -5.64
C VAL A 135 3.84 -6.62 -5.46
N THR A 136 4.57 -6.72 -6.57
CA THR A 136 6.03 -6.60 -6.59
C THR A 136 6.46 -5.13 -6.64
N PRO A 137 7.71 -4.79 -6.25
CA PRO A 137 8.22 -3.42 -6.36
C PRO A 137 8.15 -2.84 -7.78
N ASP A 138 8.44 -3.66 -8.80
CA ASP A 138 8.36 -3.24 -10.20
C ASP A 138 6.92 -2.94 -10.62
N GLN A 139 5.95 -3.75 -10.19
CA GLN A 139 4.54 -3.50 -10.45
C GLN A 139 4.04 -2.22 -9.77
N LYS A 140 4.53 -1.87 -8.57
CA LYS A 140 4.18 -0.58 -7.92
C LYS A 140 4.54 0.60 -8.82
N ARG A 141 5.74 0.57 -9.40
CA ARG A 141 6.18 1.57 -10.36
C ARG A 141 5.31 1.61 -11.61
N GLN A 142 5.04 0.44 -12.19
CA GLN A 142 4.21 0.32 -13.39
C GLN A 142 2.79 0.85 -13.16
N PHE A 143 2.19 0.64 -11.99
CA PHE A 143 0.89 1.20 -11.63
C PHE A 143 0.89 2.73 -11.63
N VAL A 144 1.92 3.36 -11.06
CA VAL A 144 2.07 4.82 -11.08
C VAL A 144 2.18 5.32 -12.52
N GLN A 145 3.02 4.68 -13.33
CA GLN A 145 3.21 5.05 -14.74
C GLN A 145 1.93 4.87 -15.57
N ALA A 146 1.19 3.79 -15.35
CA ALA A 146 -0.08 3.53 -16.01
C ALA A 146 -1.14 4.58 -15.69
N LEU A 147 -1.27 5.01 -14.44
CA LEU A 147 -2.16 6.10 -14.05
C LEU A 147 -1.77 7.42 -14.72
N LYS A 148 -0.49 7.77 -14.73
CA LYS A 148 0.01 9.00 -15.39
C LYS A 148 -0.23 8.98 -16.90
N LYS A 149 0.03 7.85 -17.56
CA LYS A 149 -0.25 7.64 -18.97
C LYS A 149 -1.74 7.88 -19.30
N ASN A 150 -2.64 7.54 -18.37
CA ASN A 150 -4.07 7.79 -18.47
C ASN A 150 -4.50 9.19 -17.99
N GLY A 151 -3.57 10.14 -17.91
CA GLY A 151 -3.84 11.55 -17.61
C GLY A 151 -4.24 11.82 -16.16
N LYS A 152 -3.92 10.90 -15.24
CA LYS A 152 -4.17 11.09 -13.81
C LYS A 152 -2.97 11.73 -13.13
N THR A 153 -3.23 12.68 -12.23
CA THR A 153 -2.21 13.19 -11.29
C THR A 153 -2.11 12.22 -10.11
N VAL A 154 -0.91 11.71 -9.87
CA VAL A 154 -0.68 10.62 -8.93
C VAL A 154 0.12 11.09 -7.73
N ALA A 155 -0.47 10.95 -6.52
CA ALA A 155 0.26 11.03 -5.27
C ALA A 155 0.58 9.60 -4.79
N MET A 156 1.83 9.32 -4.47
CA MET A 156 2.30 8.04 -3.94
C MET A 156 2.76 8.19 -2.51
N THR A 157 2.24 7.35 -1.62
CA THR A 157 2.72 7.26 -0.23
C THR A 157 3.39 5.91 -0.02
N GLY A 158 4.59 5.92 0.56
CA GLY A 158 5.34 4.70 0.86
C GLY A 158 6.37 4.93 1.96
N ASP A 159 6.76 3.86 2.64
CA ASP A 159 7.71 3.86 3.75
C ASP A 159 8.91 2.92 3.53
N GLY A 160 8.82 2.05 2.55
CA GLY A 160 9.79 1.01 2.28
C GLY A 160 10.77 1.31 1.15
N VAL A 161 11.91 0.61 1.15
CA VAL A 161 12.88 0.63 0.03
C VAL A 161 12.21 0.18 -1.28
N ASN A 162 11.21 -0.69 -1.18
CA ASN A 162 10.45 -1.22 -2.32
C ASN A 162 9.56 -0.17 -3.00
N ASP A 163 9.35 0.98 -2.36
CA ASP A 163 8.49 2.05 -2.85
C ASP A 163 9.27 3.15 -3.58
N VAL A 164 10.59 3.16 -3.45
CA VAL A 164 11.49 4.23 -3.94
C VAL A 164 11.25 4.56 -5.41
N LEU A 165 11.14 3.56 -6.28
CA LEU A 165 10.92 3.77 -7.70
C LEU A 165 9.54 4.34 -8.01
N ALA A 166 8.52 3.88 -7.31
CA ALA A 166 7.15 4.38 -7.44
C ALA A 166 7.02 5.80 -6.90
N LEU A 167 7.65 6.10 -5.75
CA LEU A 167 7.72 7.45 -5.18
C LEU A 167 8.39 8.44 -6.14
N LYS A 168 9.49 8.03 -6.79
CA LYS A 168 10.21 8.87 -7.75
C LYS A 168 9.41 9.18 -9.00
N ASP A 169 8.60 8.22 -9.48
CA ASP A 169 7.81 8.38 -10.71
C ASP A 169 6.48 9.11 -10.47
N ALA A 170 6.02 9.25 -9.23
CA ALA A 170 4.79 9.96 -8.87
C ALA A 170 4.90 11.48 -9.07
N ASP A 171 3.76 12.16 -9.27
CA ASP A 171 3.70 13.62 -9.36
C ASP A 171 3.86 14.28 -7.98
N CYS A 172 3.40 13.60 -6.94
CA CYS A 172 3.63 13.96 -5.54
C CYS A 172 4.01 12.71 -4.75
N SER A 173 5.09 12.76 -4.00
CA SER A 173 5.55 11.63 -3.19
C SER A 173 5.63 12.00 -1.71
N VAL A 174 5.11 11.10 -0.88
CA VAL A 174 5.03 11.26 0.58
C VAL A 174 5.70 10.07 1.24
N ALA A 175 6.70 10.30 2.09
CA ALA A 175 7.32 9.29 2.91
C ALA A 175 6.98 9.48 4.40
N MET A 176 7.12 8.39 5.16
CA MET A 176 7.01 8.40 6.62
C MET A 176 8.41 8.48 7.21
N ALA A 177 8.63 9.35 8.21
CA ALA A 177 9.93 9.48 8.85
C ALA A 177 10.38 8.19 9.56
N SER A 178 9.45 7.35 10.01
CA SER A 178 9.76 6.02 10.56
C SER A 178 10.08 4.96 9.50
N GLY A 179 9.96 5.31 8.23
CA GLY A 179 10.25 4.41 7.11
C GLY A 179 11.75 4.32 6.80
N SER A 180 12.08 3.89 5.58
CA SER A 180 13.48 3.82 5.14
C SER A 180 14.02 5.19 4.76
N ASP A 181 15.30 5.44 5.06
CA ASP A 181 16.01 6.64 4.62
C ASP A 181 15.98 6.80 3.09
N ALA A 182 16.01 5.67 2.36
CA ALA A 182 15.92 5.69 0.90
C ALA A 182 14.58 6.24 0.40
N ALA A 183 13.46 5.93 1.05
CA ALA A 183 12.16 6.50 0.72
C ALA A 183 12.10 7.99 1.08
N SER A 184 12.60 8.36 2.26
CA SER A 184 12.62 9.75 2.72
C SER A 184 13.49 10.66 1.82
N ASN A 185 14.60 10.15 1.30
CA ASN A 185 15.50 10.91 0.43
C ASN A 185 14.96 11.18 -0.98
N VAL A 186 14.00 10.37 -1.46
CA VAL A 186 13.39 10.55 -2.78
C VAL A 186 12.02 11.21 -2.73
N ALA A 187 11.38 11.23 -1.57
CA ALA A 187 10.06 11.82 -1.39
C ALA A 187 10.14 13.35 -1.39
N GLN A 188 9.11 13.99 -1.93
CA GLN A 188 8.94 15.43 -1.92
C GLN A 188 8.44 15.95 -0.57
N LEU A 189 7.71 15.12 0.16
CA LEU A 189 7.21 15.39 1.50
C LEU A 189 7.58 14.25 2.43
N VAL A 190 7.98 14.58 3.66
CA VAL A 190 8.22 13.59 4.72
C VAL A 190 7.35 13.93 5.92
N LEU A 191 6.49 13.01 6.33
CA LEU A 191 5.66 13.15 7.52
C LEU A 191 6.49 12.78 8.76
N LEU A 192 6.91 13.78 9.52
CA LEU A 192 7.79 13.61 10.68
C LEU A 192 7.14 12.78 11.78
N ASP A 193 5.84 12.96 12.01
CA ASP A 193 5.06 12.18 12.99
C ASP A 193 4.74 10.76 12.48
N SER A 194 5.09 10.45 11.23
CA SER A 194 4.72 9.19 10.56
C SER A 194 3.21 8.90 10.64
N ASP A 195 2.40 9.95 10.60
CA ASP A 195 0.96 9.91 10.72
C ASP A 195 0.28 10.49 9.47
N PHE A 196 -0.31 9.59 8.66
CA PHE A 196 -1.02 9.97 7.44
C PHE A 196 -2.26 10.85 7.72
N ALA A 197 -2.82 10.82 8.93
CA ALA A 197 -3.94 11.67 9.32
C ALA A 197 -3.58 13.18 9.32
N ARG A 198 -2.31 13.54 9.22
CA ARG A 198 -1.85 14.92 9.03
C ARG A 198 -2.03 15.44 7.61
N MET A 199 -2.23 14.57 6.63
CA MET A 199 -2.33 14.97 5.22
C MET A 199 -3.43 15.99 4.91
N PRO A 200 -4.64 15.95 5.50
CA PRO A 200 -5.62 17.02 5.32
C PRO A 200 -5.08 18.40 5.69
N SER A 201 -4.32 18.51 6.78
CA SER A 201 -3.69 19.77 7.20
C SER A 201 -2.59 20.21 6.24
N VAL A 202 -1.80 19.28 5.72
CA VAL A 202 -0.76 19.56 4.70
C VAL A 202 -1.40 20.10 3.42
N VAL A 203 -2.50 19.50 2.96
CA VAL A 203 -3.25 19.97 1.78
C VAL A 203 -3.86 21.36 2.03
N ALA A 204 -4.43 21.61 3.21
CA ALA A 204 -4.97 22.90 3.56
C ALA A 204 -3.89 24.00 3.56
N GLU A 205 -2.71 23.70 4.11
CA GLU A 205 -1.58 24.63 4.12
C GLU A 205 -1.06 24.90 2.70
N GLY A 206 -0.91 23.87 1.88
CA GLY A 206 -0.53 24.03 0.47
C GLY A 206 -1.50 24.95 -0.29
N ARG A 207 -2.81 24.77 -0.10
CA ARG A 207 -3.82 25.66 -0.70
C ARG A 207 -3.70 27.10 -0.19
N ARG A 208 -3.43 27.29 1.10
CA ARG A 208 -3.20 28.61 1.68
C ARG A 208 -2.02 29.31 1.04
N VAL A 209 -0.90 28.61 0.86
CA VAL A 209 0.30 29.14 0.21
C VAL A 209 0.00 29.55 -1.24
N VAL A 210 -0.64 28.67 -2.01
CA VAL A 210 -1.02 28.96 -3.41
C VAL A 210 -1.95 30.19 -3.48
N ASN A 211 -2.97 30.27 -2.63
CA ASN A 211 -3.87 31.41 -2.61
C ASN A 211 -3.15 32.71 -2.27
N ASN A 212 -2.22 32.70 -1.31
CA ASN A 212 -1.43 33.89 -0.96
C ASN A 212 -0.55 34.34 -2.11
N ILE A 213 0.08 33.39 -2.84
CA ILE A 213 0.90 33.70 -4.01
C ILE A 213 0.01 34.30 -5.12
N CYS A 214 -1.15 33.69 -5.40
CA CYS A 214 -2.08 34.20 -6.40
C CYS A 214 -2.55 35.63 -6.05
N LEU A 215 -2.89 35.89 -4.79
CA LEU A 215 -3.28 37.23 -4.35
C LEU A 215 -2.15 38.26 -4.55
N LEU A 216 -0.91 37.87 -4.30
CA LEU A 216 0.25 38.76 -4.49
C LEU A 216 0.45 39.15 -5.96
N TYR A 217 0.19 38.21 -6.90
CA TYR A 217 0.30 38.45 -8.32
C TYR A 217 -0.93 39.16 -8.95
N THR A 218 -2.11 39.04 -8.34
CA THR A 218 -3.37 39.60 -8.87
C THR A 218 -3.77 40.92 -8.18
N SER A 219 -3.17 41.25 -7.05
CA SER A 219 -3.41 42.58 -6.41
C SER A 219 -2.62 43.65 -7.18
N PRO A 220 -3.29 44.68 -7.67
CA PRO A 220 -2.57 45.83 -8.25
C PRO A 220 -1.61 46.41 -7.21
N SER A 221 -0.37 46.60 -7.60
CA SER A 221 0.63 47.24 -6.75
C SER A 221 0.12 48.64 -6.36
N PRO A 222 0.26 49.05 -5.09
CA PRO A 222 -0.04 50.44 -4.72
C PRO A 222 0.73 51.49 -5.54
N ARG A 223 1.76 51.09 -6.29
CA ARG A 223 2.52 51.94 -7.21
C ARG A 223 1.91 52.08 -8.60
N ASP A 224 1.01 51.17 -9.00
CA ASP A 224 0.38 51.20 -10.33
C ASP A 224 -0.76 52.25 -10.44
N GLY A 225 -1.12 52.90 -9.31
CA GLY A 225 -2.13 53.95 -9.24
C GLY A 225 -1.55 55.37 -9.16
N LEU A 226 -0.26 55.56 -9.34
CA LEU A 226 0.41 56.88 -9.26
C LEU A 226 1.13 57.22 -10.58
N LEU A 227 0.46 57.08 -11.72
CA LEU A 227 0.84 57.73 -12.98
C LEU A 227 -0.39 58.45 -13.56
#